data_8a8008c1bf01197769ef3adddccc519c
#
_entry.id   8a8008c1bf01197769ef3adddccc519c
#
_cell.length_a   1.000
_cell.length_b   1.000
_cell.length_c   1.000
_cell.angle_alpha   90.00
_cell.angle_beta   90.00
_cell.angle_gamma   90.00
#
_symmetry.space_group_name_H-M   'P 1'
#
loop_
_entity.id
_entity.type
_entity.pdbx_description
1 polymer ?
#
loop_
_entity_poly.entity_id
_entity_poly.type
_entity_poly.pdbx_seq_one_letter_code
_entity_poly.pdbx_strand_id
1 'polypeptide(L)'
;IGQPARNHNGGMIAFGPDGYLWIGMGDGGGSNDRYGQAQRADTLLGAMLRIAVGIDGVDTYAIPPDNPFVDGDAGAPEVVWTGLRNPWRFSFDESDVWIADVGQNQIEEVNVASAAVLSQNFGWPVLEGTSCFQSADCDSEPYVSPVTEFGRDRGCSVTGGYVYRGEAIPELDGEYFYSDYCGGFLASYSPASGDIDWSDRVEPVANVSSFGIGSDGELYVISHTGTVYRLEVER
;
A
#
# COMPACT_ATOMS: atom_id res chain seq x y z
N ILE A 1 -4.19 -0.16 -18.69
CA ILE A 1 -3.18 0.88 -18.37
C ILE A 1 -1.85 0.40 -18.95
N GLY A 2 -1.22 1.24 -19.81
CA GLY A 2 0.08 0.94 -20.39
C GLY A 2 1.19 1.00 -19.34
N GLN A 3 2.10 0.00 -19.36
CA GLN A 3 3.23 -0.07 -18.43
C GLN A 3 4.53 0.15 -19.19
N PRO A 4 5.33 1.21 -18.87
CA PRO A 4 6.57 1.50 -19.59
C PRO A 4 7.67 0.44 -19.40
N ALA A 5 7.68 -0.22 -18.22
CA ALA A 5 8.61 -1.30 -17.90
C ALA A 5 7.88 -2.55 -17.38
N ARG A 6 8.65 -3.58 -16.98
CA ARG A 6 8.11 -4.89 -16.56
C ARG A 6 7.86 -4.98 -15.04
N ASN A 7 8.25 -3.99 -14.28
CA ASN A 7 8.17 -3.93 -12.83
C ASN A 7 7.41 -2.68 -12.38
N HIS A 8 7.13 -2.56 -11.09
CA HIS A 8 6.34 -1.53 -10.43
C HIS A 8 4.93 -1.40 -11.06
N ASN A 9 4.30 -2.52 -11.25
CA ASN A 9 2.97 -2.53 -11.86
C ASN A 9 1.85 -2.29 -10.84
N GLY A 10 2.11 -2.54 -9.55
CA GLY A 10 1.05 -2.55 -8.54
C GLY A 10 -0.05 -3.53 -8.93
N GLY A 11 -1.27 -3.04 -9.06
CA GLY A 11 -2.39 -3.77 -9.64
C GLY A 11 -3.32 -4.43 -8.62
N MET A 12 -3.12 -4.20 -7.33
CA MET A 12 -4.10 -4.59 -6.33
C MET A 12 -5.37 -3.75 -6.47
N ILE A 13 -6.53 -4.39 -6.31
CA ILE A 13 -7.84 -3.76 -6.31
C ILE A 13 -8.61 -4.16 -5.05
N ALA A 14 -9.37 -3.23 -4.49
CA ALA A 14 -10.28 -3.49 -3.38
C ALA A 14 -11.43 -2.48 -3.39
N PHE A 15 -12.60 -2.88 -2.90
CA PHE A 15 -13.67 -1.93 -2.64
C PHE A 15 -13.38 -1.19 -1.33
N GLY A 16 -13.45 0.14 -1.39
CA GLY A 16 -13.36 0.99 -0.22
C GLY A 16 -14.64 1.03 0.60
N PRO A 17 -14.59 1.59 1.81
CA PRO A 17 -15.75 1.78 2.67
C PRO A 17 -16.81 2.71 2.05
N ASP A 18 -16.42 3.49 1.06
CA ASP A 18 -17.25 4.38 0.25
C ASP A 18 -18.00 3.67 -0.88
N GLY A 19 -17.76 2.35 -1.06
CA GLY A 19 -18.37 1.52 -2.09
C GLY A 19 -17.77 1.66 -3.49
N TYR A 20 -16.70 2.47 -3.66
CA TYR A 20 -15.97 2.59 -4.90
C TYR A 20 -14.80 1.59 -4.98
N LEU A 21 -14.40 1.27 -6.20
CA LEU A 21 -13.24 0.42 -6.45
C LEU A 21 -11.97 1.25 -6.43
N TRP A 22 -11.04 0.89 -5.54
CA TRP A 22 -9.72 1.48 -5.44
C TRP A 22 -8.70 0.56 -6.12
N ILE A 23 -7.70 1.16 -6.78
CA ILE A 23 -6.67 0.46 -7.55
C ILE A 23 -5.33 1.09 -7.24
N GLY A 24 -4.37 0.30 -6.75
CA GLY A 24 -2.99 0.75 -6.54
C GLY A 24 -2.16 0.54 -7.80
N MET A 25 -1.55 1.61 -8.32
CA MET A 25 -0.70 1.57 -9.50
C MET A 25 0.70 2.07 -9.20
N GLY A 26 1.71 1.30 -9.59
CA GLY A 26 3.11 1.74 -9.48
C GLY A 26 3.50 2.76 -10.56
N ASP A 27 4.72 3.33 -10.41
CA ASP A 27 5.27 4.38 -11.29
C ASP A 27 5.60 3.91 -12.73
N GLY A 28 5.30 2.64 -13.04
CA GLY A 28 5.54 2.05 -14.36
C GLY A 28 6.96 1.53 -14.54
N GLY A 29 7.77 1.52 -13.46
CA GLY A 29 9.01 0.78 -13.36
C GLY A 29 10.28 1.50 -13.78
N GLY A 30 11.36 0.78 -13.67
CA GLY A 30 12.71 1.32 -13.80
C GLY A 30 13.21 1.92 -12.48
N SER A 31 14.35 2.58 -12.51
CA SER A 31 14.92 3.25 -11.34
C SER A 31 14.62 4.75 -11.38
N ASN A 32 14.49 5.37 -10.20
CA ASN A 32 14.45 6.82 -10.00
C ASN A 32 13.25 7.49 -10.65
N ASP A 33 12.10 6.83 -10.70
CA ASP A 33 10.92 7.30 -11.46
C ASP A 33 11.33 7.88 -12.83
N ARG A 34 12.13 7.10 -13.56
CA ARG A 34 12.77 7.55 -14.82
C ARG A 34 11.79 8.04 -15.88
N TYR A 35 10.53 7.73 -15.74
CA TYR A 35 9.47 8.16 -16.64
C TYR A 35 8.69 9.36 -16.10
N GLY A 36 9.01 9.82 -14.88
CA GLY A 36 8.41 10.98 -14.24
C GLY A 36 6.91 10.82 -14.00
N GLN A 37 6.47 9.65 -13.53
CA GLN A 37 5.04 9.37 -13.39
C GLN A 37 4.52 9.67 -11.99
N ALA A 38 5.30 9.39 -10.93
CA ALA A 38 4.79 9.34 -9.57
C ALA A 38 4.26 10.69 -9.04
N GLN A 39 4.83 11.80 -9.47
CA GLN A 39 4.39 13.15 -9.04
C GLN A 39 3.38 13.79 -10.01
N ARG A 40 2.85 13.03 -10.96
CA ARG A 40 1.91 13.55 -11.96
C ARG A 40 0.50 13.04 -11.70
N ALA A 41 -0.45 13.96 -11.61
CA ALA A 41 -1.86 13.63 -11.51
C ALA A 41 -2.53 13.34 -12.89
N ASP A 42 -1.88 13.69 -14.00
CA ASP A 42 -2.40 13.48 -15.37
C ASP A 42 -2.03 12.11 -15.97
N THR A 43 -1.53 11.20 -15.14
CA THR A 43 -1.24 9.79 -15.47
C THR A 43 -1.89 8.86 -14.46
N LEU A 44 -2.15 7.61 -14.86
CA LEU A 44 -2.71 6.58 -13.96
C LEU A 44 -1.61 5.77 -13.25
N LEU A 45 -0.35 6.21 -13.33
CA LEU A 45 0.80 5.51 -12.76
C LEU A 45 1.33 6.25 -11.53
N GLY A 46 1.94 5.52 -10.60
CA GLY A 46 2.44 6.05 -9.33
C GLY A 46 1.33 6.60 -8.42
N ALA A 47 0.16 5.98 -8.46
CA ALA A 47 -1.07 6.56 -7.94
C ALA A 47 -2.02 5.54 -7.29
N MET A 48 -2.90 6.02 -6.44
CA MET A 48 -4.16 5.35 -6.12
C MET A 48 -5.27 5.92 -7.01
N LEU A 49 -6.01 5.01 -7.64
CA LEU A 49 -7.15 5.34 -8.49
C LEU A 49 -8.44 4.93 -7.78
N ARG A 50 -9.53 5.66 -8.05
CA ARG A 50 -10.85 5.40 -7.47
C ARG A 50 -11.93 5.56 -8.53
N ILE A 51 -12.69 4.49 -8.75
CA ILE A 51 -13.72 4.42 -9.81
C ILE A 51 -15.00 3.79 -9.29
N ALA A 52 -16.12 4.14 -9.91
CA ALA A 52 -17.42 3.53 -9.66
C ALA A 52 -17.68 2.45 -10.72
N VAL A 53 -17.96 1.22 -10.27
CA VAL A 53 -18.24 0.07 -11.13
C VAL A 53 -19.64 -0.51 -10.84
N GLY A 54 -20.18 -1.28 -11.80
CA GLY A 54 -21.49 -1.93 -11.62
C GLY A 54 -22.66 -0.96 -11.64
N ILE A 55 -22.52 0.19 -12.31
CA ILE A 55 -23.59 1.20 -12.43
C ILE A 55 -24.48 0.83 -13.62
N ASP A 56 -25.80 0.80 -13.41
CA ASP A 56 -26.77 0.52 -14.45
C ASP A 56 -26.65 1.51 -15.62
N GLY A 57 -26.55 0.98 -16.84
CA GLY A 57 -26.42 1.77 -18.06
C GLY A 57 -25.01 2.30 -18.35
N VAL A 58 -24.01 1.89 -17.58
CA VAL A 58 -22.57 2.21 -17.80
C VAL A 58 -21.85 0.93 -18.17
N ASP A 59 -21.35 0.85 -19.41
CA ASP A 59 -20.69 -0.37 -19.93
C ASP A 59 -19.29 -0.62 -19.37
N THR A 60 -18.65 0.37 -18.73
CA THR A 60 -17.30 0.29 -18.20
C THR A 60 -17.25 0.69 -16.73
N TYR A 61 -16.97 1.94 -16.45
CA TYR A 61 -16.96 2.53 -15.09
C TYR A 61 -17.34 4.02 -15.18
N ALA A 62 -17.68 4.61 -14.05
CA ALA A 62 -17.88 6.05 -13.92
C ALA A 62 -16.86 6.64 -12.94
N ILE A 63 -16.67 7.94 -13.02
CA ILE A 63 -15.84 8.69 -12.09
C ILE A 63 -16.71 9.13 -10.90
N PRO A 64 -16.30 8.84 -9.65
CA PRO A 64 -16.96 9.38 -8.48
C PRO A 64 -16.98 10.92 -8.52
N PRO A 65 -18.12 11.57 -8.19
CA PRO A 65 -18.29 13.01 -8.38
C PRO A 65 -17.41 13.87 -7.47
N ASP A 66 -16.85 13.27 -6.43
CA ASP A 66 -15.98 13.90 -5.45
C ASP A 66 -14.48 13.60 -5.69
N ASN A 67 -14.12 12.91 -6.78
CA ASN A 67 -12.72 12.75 -7.12
C ASN A 67 -12.05 14.11 -7.38
N PRO A 68 -10.78 14.29 -6.96
CA PRO A 68 -10.10 15.59 -7.03
C PRO A 68 -10.02 16.20 -8.43
N PHE A 69 -9.92 15.33 -9.44
CA PHE A 69 -9.72 15.71 -10.84
C PHE A 69 -10.90 15.31 -11.72
N VAL A 70 -12.11 15.26 -11.14
CA VAL A 70 -13.35 14.80 -11.84
C VAL A 70 -13.61 15.51 -13.18
N ASP A 71 -13.22 16.78 -13.28
CA ASP A 71 -13.39 17.58 -14.50
C ASP A 71 -12.29 17.31 -15.56
N GLY A 72 -11.21 16.62 -15.19
CA GLY A 72 -10.09 16.29 -16.07
C GLY A 72 -9.13 17.45 -16.37
N ASP A 73 -9.37 18.65 -15.84
CA ASP A 73 -8.61 19.84 -16.20
C ASP A 73 -7.19 19.86 -15.57
N ALA A 74 -7.02 19.30 -14.36
CA ALA A 74 -5.76 19.33 -13.61
C ALA A 74 -5.14 17.95 -13.39
N GLY A 75 -5.81 16.89 -13.82
CA GLY A 75 -5.34 15.50 -13.64
C GLY A 75 -6.27 14.49 -14.29
N ALA A 76 -5.89 13.21 -14.25
CA ALA A 76 -6.76 12.13 -14.69
C ALA A 76 -7.90 11.94 -13.68
N PRO A 77 -9.16 11.85 -14.16
CA PRO A 77 -10.32 11.81 -13.27
C PRO A 77 -10.36 10.65 -12.27
N GLU A 78 -9.67 9.57 -12.58
CA GLU A 78 -9.57 8.39 -11.73
C GLU A 78 -8.63 8.57 -10.54
N VAL A 79 -7.65 9.48 -10.64
CA VAL A 79 -6.58 9.67 -9.65
C VAL A 79 -7.12 10.35 -8.40
N VAL A 80 -6.82 9.76 -7.25
CA VAL A 80 -7.13 10.37 -5.94
C VAL A 80 -5.88 10.67 -5.13
N TRP A 81 -4.82 9.88 -5.26
CA TRP A 81 -3.53 10.05 -4.58
C TRP A 81 -2.38 9.82 -5.54
N THR A 82 -1.25 10.49 -5.29
CA THR A 82 -0.03 10.41 -6.10
C THR A 82 1.21 10.12 -5.24
N GLY A 83 2.37 9.99 -5.85
CA GLY A 83 3.63 9.88 -5.14
C GLY A 83 3.95 8.48 -4.63
N LEU A 84 3.42 7.44 -5.27
CA LEU A 84 3.69 6.03 -4.97
C LEU A 84 4.67 5.44 -5.98
N ARG A 85 5.55 4.54 -5.50
CA ARG A 85 6.51 3.83 -6.35
C ARG A 85 5.97 2.50 -6.87
N ASN A 86 5.61 1.61 -5.98
CA ASN A 86 5.06 0.30 -6.31
C ASN A 86 4.19 -0.21 -5.15
N PRO A 87 2.99 0.35 -4.98
CA PRO A 87 2.05 -0.05 -3.93
C PRO A 87 1.64 -1.50 -4.18
N TRP A 88 2.35 -2.42 -3.51
CA TRP A 88 2.23 -3.85 -3.76
C TRP A 88 0.91 -4.40 -3.23
N ARG A 89 0.60 -4.07 -1.96
CA ARG A 89 -0.69 -4.38 -1.35
C ARG A 89 -1.20 -3.17 -0.58
N PHE A 90 -2.50 -3.06 -0.55
CA PHE A 90 -3.18 -2.14 0.35
C PHE A 90 -4.42 -2.81 0.95
N SER A 91 -4.88 -2.30 2.08
CA SER A 91 -6.10 -2.75 2.75
C SER A 91 -6.84 -1.59 3.37
N PHE A 92 -8.11 -1.80 3.64
CA PHE A 92 -8.92 -0.87 4.41
C PHE A 92 -9.12 -1.40 5.82
N ASP A 93 -9.05 -0.49 6.79
CA ASP A 93 -9.56 -0.69 8.13
C ASP A 93 -10.40 0.53 8.49
N GLU A 94 -11.71 0.35 8.63
CA GLU A 94 -12.67 1.45 8.72
C GLU A 94 -12.51 2.46 7.57
N SER A 95 -12.09 3.70 7.86
CA SER A 95 -11.83 4.74 6.86
C SER A 95 -10.37 4.84 6.42
N ASP A 96 -9.47 4.10 7.04
CA ASP A 96 -8.04 4.19 6.78
C ASP A 96 -7.60 3.19 5.70
N VAL A 97 -6.73 3.67 4.83
CA VAL A 97 -6.08 2.88 3.77
C VAL A 97 -4.62 2.65 4.17
N TRP A 98 -4.28 1.40 4.35
CA TRP A 98 -2.93 0.93 4.67
C TRP A 98 -2.25 0.50 3.39
N ILE A 99 -1.12 1.10 3.03
CA ILE A 99 -0.42 0.87 1.77
C ILE A 99 1.00 0.44 2.04
N ALA A 100 1.39 -0.74 1.57
CA ALA A 100 2.79 -1.17 1.52
C ALA A 100 3.37 -0.74 0.17
N ASP A 101 4.26 0.26 0.20
CA ASP A 101 4.91 0.77 -1.00
C ASP A 101 6.38 0.35 -1.04
N VAL A 102 6.74 -0.38 -2.10
CA VAL A 102 8.08 -0.96 -2.25
C VAL A 102 9.09 0.11 -2.64
N GLY A 103 10.05 0.34 -1.78
CA GLY A 103 11.14 1.29 -1.99
C GLY A 103 12.18 0.86 -3.03
N GLN A 104 13.16 1.72 -3.31
CA GLN A 104 14.13 1.43 -4.35
C GLN A 104 15.44 0.87 -3.84
N ASN A 105 16.14 1.62 -2.97
CA ASN A 105 17.52 1.33 -2.60
C ASN A 105 17.75 1.11 -1.11
N GLN A 106 17.01 1.81 -0.26
CA GLN A 106 17.35 1.92 1.15
C GLN A 106 16.19 1.56 2.06
N ILE A 107 14.98 2.00 1.76
CA ILE A 107 13.84 1.98 2.68
C ILE A 107 12.64 1.32 2.02
N GLU A 108 12.01 0.42 2.75
CA GLU A 108 10.66 -0.10 2.52
C GLU A 108 9.69 0.60 3.48
N GLU A 109 8.47 0.87 3.06
CA GLU A 109 7.55 1.71 3.83
C GLU A 109 6.11 1.20 3.86
N VAL A 110 5.42 1.51 4.96
CA VAL A 110 3.97 1.37 5.08
C VAL A 110 3.38 2.74 5.35
N ASN A 111 2.46 3.13 4.52
CA ASN A 111 1.74 4.40 4.61
C ASN A 111 0.31 4.19 5.10
N VAL A 112 -0.23 5.19 5.80
CA VAL A 112 -1.65 5.24 6.18
C VAL A 112 -2.23 6.59 5.82
N ALA A 113 -3.39 6.58 5.19
CA ALA A 113 -4.14 7.80 4.93
C ALA A 113 -5.66 7.52 4.96
N SER A 114 -6.44 8.49 5.38
CA SER A 114 -7.89 8.33 5.39
C SER A 114 -8.47 8.42 3.99
N ALA A 115 -9.28 7.44 3.61
CA ALA A 115 -10.02 7.42 2.35
C ALA A 115 -10.97 8.63 2.17
N ALA A 116 -11.31 9.30 3.27
CA ALA A 116 -12.10 10.53 3.23
C ALA A 116 -11.30 11.78 2.83
N VAL A 117 -9.95 11.71 2.85
CA VAL A 117 -9.08 12.80 2.48
C VAL A 117 -8.48 12.53 1.10
N LEU A 118 -9.11 13.07 0.09
CA LEU A 118 -8.63 12.95 -1.28
C LEU A 118 -7.49 13.97 -1.55
N SER A 119 -6.67 13.74 -2.60
CA SER A 119 -5.52 14.57 -2.97
C SER A 119 -4.29 14.40 -2.04
N GLN A 120 -4.01 13.20 -1.56
CA GLN A 120 -2.78 12.88 -0.84
C GLN A 120 -1.60 12.67 -1.79
N ASN A 121 -0.38 12.93 -1.30
CA ASN A 121 0.87 12.67 -2.01
C ASN A 121 1.87 12.00 -1.05
N PHE A 122 2.41 10.83 -1.46
CA PHE A 122 3.30 10.01 -0.62
C PHE A 122 4.79 10.27 -0.86
N GLY A 123 5.13 11.21 -1.74
CA GLY A 123 6.47 11.79 -1.82
C GLY A 123 7.43 11.15 -2.82
N TRP A 124 7.20 9.95 -3.32
CA TRP A 124 8.08 9.36 -4.32
C TRP A 124 8.09 10.18 -5.63
N PRO A 125 9.23 10.50 -6.30
CA PRO A 125 10.63 10.16 -5.96
C PRO A 125 11.38 11.31 -5.24
N VAL A 126 10.72 12.18 -4.52
CA VAL A 126 11.38 13.21 -3.68
C VAL A 126 11.88 12.56 -2.39
N LEU A 127 11.06 11.66 -1.84
CA LEU A 127 11.34 10.86 -0.66
C LEU A 127 11.44 9.36 -1.00
N GLU A 128 12.22 8.61 -0.22
CA GLU A 128 12.15 7.17 -0.04
C GLU A 128 12.01 6.93 1.48
N GLY A 129 10.85 6.50 1.95
CA GLY A 129 10.49 6.56 3.35
C GLY A 129 10.45 8.00 3.86
N THR A 130 11.07 8.25 5.00
CA THR A 130 11.24 9.59 5.57
C THR A 130 12.48 10.32 5.08
N SER A 131 13.29 9.68 4.23
CA SER A 131 14.58 10.20 3.76
C SER A 131 14.48 10.87 2.40
N CYS A 132 15.21 11.96 2.19
CA CYS A 132 15.35 12.60 0.88
C CYS A 132 15.99 11.62 -0.12
N PHE A 133 15.31 11.42 -1.26
CA PHE A 133 15.82 10.55 -2.31
C PHE A 133 16.70 11.33 -3.28
N GLN A 134 17.93 10.86 -3.49
CA GLN A 134 18.94 11.47 -4.39
C GLN A 134 19.29 12.94 -4.11
N SER A 135 18.92 13.48 -2.97
CA SER A 135 19.29 14.81 -2.52
C SER A 135 19.73 14.77 -1.07
N ALA A 136 20.62 15.64 -0.67
CA ALA A 136 20.97 15.80 0.73
C ALA A 136 19.93 16.61 1.52
N ASP A 137 19.07 17.33 0.82
CA ASP A 137 18.04 18.19 1.39
C ASP A 137 16.81 18.25 0.49
N CYS A 138 15.63 18.15 1.06
CA CYS A 138 14.34 18.21 0.37
C CYS A 138 13.26 18.72 1.32
N ASP A 139 12.18 19.26 0.76
CA ASP A 139 10.99 19.62 1.53
C ASP A 139 10.10 18.39 1.69
N SER A 140 9.91 17.91 2.91
CA SER A 140 9.06 16.76 3.25
C SER A 140 7.65 17.18 3.72
N GLU A 141 7.43 18.43 4.05
CA GLU A 141 6.18 18.94 4.63
C GLU A 141 4.91 18.65 3.79
N PRO A 142 4.96 18.73 2.44
CA PRO A 142 3.75 18.50 1.65
C PRO A 142 3.38 17.02 1.48
N TYR A 143 4.17 16.07 2.01
CA TYR A 143 3.99 14.64 1.77
C TYR A 143 3.48 13.89 3.00
N VAL A 144 2.71 12.84 2.77
CA VAL A 144 2.30 11.91 3.82
C VAL A 144 3.51 11.09 4.24
N SER A 145 3.86 11.16 5.53
CA SER A 145 4.94 10.34 6.08
C SER A 145 4.46 8.91 6.34
N PRO A 146 5.31 7.90 6.11
CA PRO A 146 5.00 6.53 6.47
C PRO A 146 4.84 6.37 7.99
N VAL A 147 3.99 5.42 8.41
CA VAL A 147 3.81 5.07 9.82
C VAL A 147 4.85 4.09 10.32
N THR A 148 5.44 3.31 9.41
CA THR A 148 6.58 2.43 9.67
C THR A 148 7.44 2.29 8.43
N GLU A 149 8.73 2.13 8.64
CA GLU A 149 9.72 1.91 7.59
C GLU A 149 10.84 0.98 8.08
N PHE A 150 11.51 0.32 7.15
CA PHE A 150 12.68 -0.52 7.47
C PHE A 150 13.70 -0.55 6.34
N GLY A 151 14.95 -0.80 6.70
CA GLY A 151 16.07 -0.82 5.77
C GLY A 151 16.33 -2.18 5.11
N ARG A 152 17.32 -2.20 4.22
CA ARG A 152 17.74 -3.37 3.45
C ARG A 152 18.40 -4.48 4.30
N ASP A 153 18.72 -4.18 5.53
CA ASP A 153 19.17 -5.18 6.53
C ASP A 153 18.05 -6.13 6.97
N ARG A 154 16.78 -5.72 6.80
CA ARG A 154 15.60 -6.53 7.14
C ARG A 154 14.88 -7.12 5.95
N GLY A 155 14.85 -6.42 4.83
CA GLY A 155 14.07 -6.87 3.67
C GLY A 155 14.46 -6.20 2.36
N CYS A 156 13.69 -6.48 1.32
CA CYS A 156 13.95 -5.96 -0.01
C CYS A 156 12.68 -5.55 -0.78
N SER A 157 11.52 -5.96 -0.30
CA SER A 157 10.23 -5.70 -0.96
C SER A 157 9.11 -5.93 0.06
N VAL A 158 8.67 -4.84 0.68
CA VAL A 158 7.58 -4.88 1.65
C VAL A 158 6.34 -5.52 1.03
N THR A 159 5.77 -6.44 1.79
CA THR A 159 4.48 -7.06 1.47
C THR A 159 3.51 -6.63 2.54
N GLY A 160 2.54 -5.84 2.14
CA GLY A 160 1.52 -5.34 3.06
C GLY A 160 0.55 -6.41 3.48
N GLY A 161 -0.29 -6.06 4.34
CA GLY A 161 -1.14 -6.91 5.09
C GLY A 161 -2.46 -6.24 5.45
N TYR A 162 -2.87 -6.50 6.66
CA TYR A 162 -4.17 -6.07 7.18
C TYR A 162 -4.08 -5.70 8.64
N VAL A 163 -4.98 -4.84 9.09
CA VAL A 163 -5.27 -4.70 10.52
C VAL A 163 -6.02 -5.95 10.98
N TYR A 164 -5.53 -6.57 12.05
CA TYR A 164 -6.16 -7.75 12.62
C TYR A 164 -7.47 -7.38 13.32
N ARG A 165 -8.55 -8.08 12.97
CA ARG A 165 -9.89 -7.93 13.54
C ARG A 165 -10.52 -9.30 13.85
N GLY A 166 -9.68 -10.34 13.96
CA GLY A 166 -10.12 -11.69 14.32
C GLY A 166 -10.43 -11.82 15.80
N GLU A 167 -11.24 -12.83 16.15
CA GLU A 167 -11.63 -13.09 17.54
C GLU A 167 -10.73 -14.12 18.22
N ALA A 168 -9.91 -14.87 17.46
CA ALA A 168 -9.09 -15.95 18.02
C ALA A 168 -7.93 -15.44 18.87
N ILE A 169 -7.43 -14.22 18.61
CA ILE A 169 -6.31 -13.59 19.34
C ILE A 169 -6.69 -12.14 19.70
N PRO A 170 -7.56 -11.94 20.72
CA PRO A 170 -8.09 -10.62 21.03
C PRO A 170 -7.04 -9.56 21.41
N GLU A 171 -5.87 -9.98 21.89
CA GLU A 171 -4.75 -9.09 22.21
C GLU A 171 -4.09 -8.47 20.99
N LEU A 172 -4.39 -8.96 19.79
CA LEU A 172 -3.89 -8.42 18.52
C LEU A 172 -4.90 -7.52 17.81
N ASP A 173 -6.09 -7.32 18.36
CA ASP A 173 -7.11 -6.47 17.76
C ASP A 173 -6.58 -5.04 17.56
N GLY A 174 -6.65 -4.56 16.32
CA GLY A 174 -6.14 -3.25 15.93
C GLY A 174 -4.68 -3.21 15.48
N GLU A 175 -3.92 -4.28 15.61
CA GLU A 175 -2.54 -4.36 15.12
C GLU A 175 -2.51 -4.55 13.60
N TYR A 176 -1.72 -3.74 12.88
CA TYR A 176 -1.50 -3.92 11.45
C TYR A 176 -0.33 -4.88 11.22
N PHE A 177 -0.61 -6.00 10.57
CA PHE A 177 0.40 -7.02 10.24
C PHE A 177 0.95 -6.81 8.84
N TYR A 178 2.27 -6.93 8.70
CA TYR A 178 2.98 -6.85 7.42
C TYR A 178 4.22 -7.73 7.39
N SER A 179 4.80 -7.91 6.22
CA SER A 179 5.98 -8.74 5.99
C SER A 179 6.82 -8.18 4.86
N ASP A 180 7.87 -8.92 4.51
CA ASP A 180 8.74 -8.65 3.36
C ASP A 180 9.01 -9.94 2.58
N TYR A 181 9.13 -9.82 1.26
CA TYR A 181 9.35 -10.95 0.37
C TYR A 181 10.69 -11.65 0.60
N CYS A 182 11.75 -10.90 0.88
CA CYS A 182 13.09 -11.41 1.15
C CYS A 182 13.29 -11.77 2.63
N GLY A 183 12.84 -10.89 3.51
CA GLY A 183 13.01 -11.02 4.96
C GLY A 183 12.15 -12.11 5.57
N GLY A 184 10.93 -12.27 5.06
CA GLY A 184 10.02 -13.34 5.49
C GLY A 184 9.55 -13.23 6.95
N PHE A 185 9.86 -12.14 7.63
CA PHE A 185 9.37 -11.87 8.98
C PHE A 185 7.86 -11.60 8.97
N LEU A 186 7.21 -11.74 10.09
CA LEU A 186 5.88 -11.21 10.33
C LEU A 186 6.01 -10.15 11.43
N ALA A 187 5.80 -8.89 11.06
CA ALA A 187 5.80 -7.77 12.01
C ALA A 187 4.40 -7.22 12.21
N SER A 188 4.15 -6.59 13.35
CA SER A 188 2.96 -5.78 13.57
C SER A 188 3.33 -4.34 13.93
N TYR A 189 2.46 -3.42 13.55
CA TYR A 189 2.49 -2.02 13.95
C TYR A 189 1.23 -1.71 14.75
N SER A 190 1.42 -1.11 15.93
CA SER A 190 0.32 -0.68 16.79
C SER A 190 -0.06 0.77 16.53
N PRO A 191 -1.21 1.08 15.91
CA PRO A 191 -1.66 2.45 15.74
C PRO A 191 -1.88 3.19 17.07
N ALA A 192 -2.18 2.46 18.13
CA ALA A 192 -2.46 3.03 19.44
C ALA A 192 -1.21 3.59 20.16
N SER A 193 -0.05 2.96 19.95
CA SER A 193 1.20 3.35 20.60
C SER A 193 2.28 3.85 19.64
N GLY A 194 2.18 3.52 18.36
CA GLY A 194 3.22 3.74 17.36
C GLY A 194 4.35 2.71 17.42
N ASP A 195 4.22 1.68 18.25
CA ASP A 195 5.25 0.66 18.42
C ASP A 195 5.22 -0.37 17.28
N ILE A 196 6.40 -0.92 16.96
CA ILE A 196 6.55 -2.02 16.00
C ILE A 196 7.01 -3.25 16.77
N ASP A 197 6.23 -4.33 16.66
CA ASP A 197 6.64 -5.65 17.14
C ASP A 197 7.28 -6.44 15.96
N TRP A 198 8.60 -6.59 16.02
CA TRP A 198 9.39 -7.43 15.12
C TRP A 198 9.53 -8.85 15.65
N SER A 199 8.63 -9.31 16.49
CA SER A 199 8.82 -10.47 17.34
C SER A 199 9.17 -11.73 16.55
N ASP A 200 10.11 -12.50 17.15
CA ASP A 200 10.45 -13.86 16.75
C ASP A 200 9.35 -14.89 17.14
N ARG A 201 8.11 -14.43 17.32
CA ARG A 201 6.96 -15.29 17.73
C ARG A 201 6.53 -16.21 16.62
N VAL A 202 6.94 -15.92 15.39
CA VAL A 202 6.59 -16.71 14.22
C VAL A 202 7.86 -17.05 13.47
N GLU A 203 8.04 -18.32 13.11
CA GLU A 203 9.14 -18.72 12.22
C GLU A 203 9.04 -17.95 10.89
N PRO A 204 10.16 -17.47 10.33
CA PRO A 204 10.16 -16.74 9.08
C PRO A 204 9.49 -17.52 7.95
N VAL A 205 8.58 -16.87 7.24
CA VAL A 205 7.88 -17.43 6.09
C VAL A 205 8.59 -16.98 4.80
N ALA A 206 9.17 -17.93 4.08
CA ALA A 206 9.90 -17.63 2.85
C ALA A 206 8.97 -17.04 1.79
N ASN A 207 9.43 -15.96 1.14
CA ASN A 207 8.78 -15.33 -0.01
C ASN A 207 7.31 -14.97 0.23
N VAL A 208 7.02 -14.25 1.30
CA VAL A 208 5.68 -13.72 1.55
C VAL A 208 5.30 -12.80 0.41
N SER A 209 4.21 -13.11 -0.27
CA SER A 209 3.77 -12.39 -1.47
C SER A 209 2.43 -11.68 -1.29
N SER A 210 1.66 -12.07 -0.30
CA SER A 210 0.34 -11.52 -0.04
C SER A 210 -0.17 -11.87 1.35
N PHE A 211 -1.26 -11.23 1.72
CA PHE A 211 -2.08 -11.53 2.88
C PHE A 211 -3.53 -11.69 2.46
N GLY A 212 -4.35 -12.20 3.35
CA GLY A 212 -5.80 -12.29 3.20
C GLY A 212 -6.49 -12.38 4.55
N ILE A 213 -7.76 -12.02 4.57
CA ILE A 213 -8.63 -12.14 5.75
C ILE A 213 -9.69 -13.20 5.44
N GLY A 214 -9.85 -14.13 6.35
CA GLY A 214 -10.93 -15.12 6.31
C GLY A 214 -12.30 -14.52 6.61
N SER A 215 -13.36 -15.24 6.35
CA SER A 215 -14.72 -14.81 6.70
C SER A 215 -14.95 -14.73 8.22
N ASP A 216 -14.05 -15.26 9.00
CA ASP A 216 -13.99 -15.22 10.46
C ASP A 216 -13.09 -14.07 11.00
N GLY A 217 -12.58 -13.20 10.11
CA GLY A 217 -11.69 -12.10 10.46
C GLY A 217 -10.23 -12.48 10.68
N GLU A 218 -9.91 -13.79 10.58
CA GLU A 218 -8.56 -14.28 10.87
C GLU A 218 -7.59 -13.99 9.72
N LEU A 219 -6.31 -13.75 10.07
CA LEU A 219 -5.26 -13.37 9.15
C LEU A 219 -4.60 -14.60 8.51
N TYR A 220 -4.42 -14.53 7.20
CA TYR A 220 -3.69 -15.51 6.41
C TYR A 220 -2.49 -14.86 5.74
N VAL A 221 -1.36 -15.56 5.74
CA VAL A 221 -0.10 -15.18 5.07
C VAL A 221 0.13 -16.12 3.90
N ILE A 222 0.41 -15.56 2.72
CA ILE A 222 0.52 -16.32 1.47
C ILE A 222 1.97 -16.27 0.99
N SER A 223 2.57 -17.45 0.84
CA SER A 223 3.93 -17.60 0.32
C SER A 223 3.92 -18.00 -1.16
N HIS A 224 4.83 -17.44 -1.94
CA HIS A 224 5.09 -17.87 -3.32
C HIS A 224 5.60 -19.32 -3.42
N THR A 225 6.02 -19.93 -2.30
CA THR A 225 6.38 -21.36 -2.27
C THR A 225 5.18 -22.30 -2.40
N GLY A 226 3.97 -21.73 -2.41
CA GLY A 226 2.72 -22.48 -2.59
C GLY A 226 2.01 -22.83 -1.29
N THR A 227 2.38 -22.19 -0.17
CA THR A 227 1.77 -22.44 1.15
C THR A 227 0.93 -21.23 1.57
N VAL A 228 -0.20 -21.49 2.20
CA VAL A 228 -1.03 -20.51 2.91
C VAL A 228 -0.94 -20.84 4.41
N TYR A 229 -0.56 -19.87 5.20
CA TYR A 229 -0.47 -19.96 6.65
C TYR A 229 -1.63 -19.20 7.27
N ARG A 230 -2.10 -19.63 8.42
CA ARG A 230 -3.04 -18.90 9.26
C ARG A 230 -2.33 -18.46 10.54
N LEU A 231 -2.60 -17.24 11.00
CA LEU A 231 -2.13 -16.80 12.29
C LEU A 231 -2.94 -17.49 13.41
N GLU A 232 -2.25 -18.16 14.32
CA GLU A 232 -2.87 -18.89 15.43
C GLU A 232 -2.04 -18.75 16.71
N VAL A 233 -2.69 -18.90 17.86
CA VAL A 233 -1.99 -19.01 19.16
C VAL A 233 -1.40 -20.40 19.32
N GLU A 234 -0.13 -20.49 19.66
CA GLU A 234 0.48 -21.76 20.06
C GLU A 234 -0.19 -22.28 21.36
N ARG A 235 -0.69 -23.50 21.34
CA ARG A 235 -1.39 -24.13 22.46
C ARG A 235 -0.47 -25.02 23.28
#